data_735379234b4719e9bfc548439a7e729b
#
_entry.id   735379234b4719e9bfc548439a7e729b
#
_cell.length_a   1.000
_cell.length_b   1.000
_cell.length_c   1.000
_cell.angle_alpha   90.00
_cell.angle_beta   90.00
_cell.angle_gamma   90.00
#
_symmetry.space_group_name_H-M   'P 1'
#
loop_
_entity.id
_entity.type
_entity.pdbx_description
1 polymer ?
#
loop_
_entity_poly.entity_id
_entity_poly.type
_entity_poly.pdbx_seq_one_letter_code
_entity_poly.pdbx_strand_id
1 'polypeptide(L)'
;MLYKILTVIGLATFEIYAAIPAGFAFKLHPLEIFSYSLLGGLIGVFVAAYLGDIIKKWVSKFRKPKPNKVAKEPGFTIKIWQKYGVIGLGLLGTMSVGAPISIGIGVGFNVPINKMVFWCSLGVLLRCAIFTAIGYYSLQLI
;
A
#
# COMPACT_ATOMS: atom_id res chain seq x y z
N MET A 1 17.87 13.43 -16.89
CA MET A 1 17.80 12.19 -16.11
C MET A 1 16.97 12.35 -14.85
N LEU A 2 17.24 13.35 -14.02
CA LEU A 2 16.58 13.56 -12.73
C LEU A 2 15.03 13.59 -12.81
N TYR A 3 14.47 14.28 -13.81
CA TYR A 3 13.01 14.38 -13.98
C TYR A 3 12.34 13.02 -14.24
N LYS A 4 12.98 12.10 -14.97
CA LYS A 4 12.45 10.75 -15.22
C LYS A 4 12.34 9.95 -13.93
N ILE A 5 13.37 10.02 -13.10
CA ILE A 5 13.43 9.35 -11.78
C ILE A 5 12.35 9.91 -10.86
N LEU A 6 12.27 11.25 -10.75
CA LEU A 6 11.26 11.91 -9.93
C LEU A 6 9.83 11.58 -10.40
N THR A 7 9.61 11.49 -11.69
CA THR A 7 8.31 11.11 -12.25
C THR A 7 7.95 9.66 -11.87
N VAL A 8 8.88 8.72 -11.99
CA VAL A 8 8.64 7.32 -11.61
C VAL A 8 8.37 7.19 -10.12
N ILE A 9 9.16 7.84 -9.27
CA ILE A 9 8.97 7.83 -7.81
C ILE A 9 7.62 8.48 -7.45
N GLY A 10 7.30 9.63 -8.02
CA GLY A 10 6.04 10.34 -7.78
C GLY A 10 4.82 9.52 -8.22
N LEU A 11 4.86 8.93 -9.41
CA LEU A 11 3.80 8.04 -9.86
C LEU A 11 3.68 6.79 -8.98
N ALA A 12 4.81 6.20 -8.58
CA ALA A 12 4.80 5.01 -7.73
C ALA A 12 4.27 5.27 -6.31
N THR A 13 4.33 6.50 -5.84
CA THR A 13 3.75 6.89 -4.55
C THR A 13 2.22 6.78 -4.58
N PHE A 14 1.60 7.12 -5.71
CA PHE A 14 0.15 7.04 -5.90
C PHE A 14 -0.25 5.70 -6.51
N GLU A 15 0.40 5.32 -7.62
CA GLU A 15 -0.01 4.15 -8.38
C GLU A 15 1.18 3.50 -9.11
N ILE A 16 1.61 2.34 -8.61
CA ILE A 16 2.73 1.57 -9.16
C ILE A 16 2.43 1.07 -10.58
N TYR A 17 1.15 0.80 -10.90
CA TYR A 17 0.76 0.36 -12.24
C TYR A 17 1.08 1.38 -13.33
N ALA A 18 1.04 2.68 -13.01
CA ALA A 18 1.42 3.74 -13.93
C ALA A 18 2.93 3.98 -13.95
N ALA A 19 3.59 3.81 -12.81
CA ALA A 19 5.02 4.07 -12.65
C ALA A 19 5.90 3.13 -13.47
N ILE A 20 5.59 1.84 -13.48
CA ILE A 20 6.40 0.83 -14.17
C ILE A 20 6.35 0.99 -15.70
N PRO A 21 5.19 1.09 -16.37
CA PRO A 21 5.15 1.41 -17.80
C PRO A 21 5.82 2.73 -18.14
N ALA A 22 5.66 3.77 -17.30
CA ALA A 22 6.35 5.05 -17.50
C ALA A 22 7.88 4.90 -17.45
N GLY A 23 8.39 4.09 -16.52
CA GLY A 23 9.82 3.77 -16.43
C GLY A 23 10.35 3.12 -17.70
N PHE A 24 9.63 2.15 -18.26
CA PHE A 24 9.97 1.52 -19.54
C PHE A 24 9.86 2.50 -20.71
N ALA A 25 8.84 3.36 -20.75
CA ALA A 25 8.70 4.41 -21.76
C ALA A 25 9.89 5.39 -21.73
N PHE A 26 10.44 5.66 -20.56
CA PHE A 26 11.65 6.47 -20.38
C PHE A 26 12.95 5.74 -20.73
N LYS A 27 12.87 4.46 -21.13
CA LYS A 27 14.02 3.59 -21.42
C LYS A 27 14.99 3.47 -20.24
N LEU A 28 14.47 3.42 -19.02
CA LEU A 28 15.24 3.14 -17.82
C LEU A 28 15.55 1.64 -17.74
N HIS A 29 16.67 1.31 -17.09
CA HIS A 29 17.04 -0.08 -16.86
C HIS A 29 16.01 -0.76 -15.92
N PRO A 30 15.66 -2.04 -16.09
CA PRO A 30 14.67 -2.72 -15.23
C PRO A 30 14.96 -2.64 -13.75
N LEU A 31 16.24 -2.74 -13.35
CA LEU A 31 16.66 -2.58 -11.94
C LEU A 31 16.41 -1.17 -11.40
N GLU A 32 16.57 -0.15 -12.24
CA GLU A 32 16.27 1.24 -11.87
C GLU A 32 14.77 1.43 -11.69
N ILE A 33 13.96 0.89 -12.61
CA ILE A 33 12.50 0.93 -12.53
C ILE A 33 12.03 0.26 -11.24
N PHE A 34 12.55 -0.94 -10.94
CA PHE A 34 12.23 -1.66 -9.71
C PHE A 34 12.57 -0.83 -8.47
N SER A 35 13.80 -0.31 -8.40
CA SER A 35 14.28 0.44 -7.24
C SER A 35 13.50 1.72 -7.01
N TYR A 36 13.24 2.51 -8.07
CA TYR A 36 12.50 3.77 -7.95
C TYR A 36 11.01 3.54 -7.67
N SER A 37 10.41 2.51 -8.28
CA SER A 37 9.02 2.15 -8.00
C SER A 37 8.86 1.62 -6.57
N LEU A 38 9.82 0.85 -6.07
CA LEU A 38 9.82 0.37 -4.69
C LEU A 38 9.93 1.52 -3.69
N LEU A 39 10.87 2.45 -3.92
CA LEU A 39 11.03 3.65 -3.08
C LEU A 39 9.74 4.48 -3.08
N GLY A 40 9.17 4.78 -4.24
CA GLY A 40 7.93 5.52 -4.35
C GLY A 40 6.77 4.81 -3.65
N GLY A 41 6.62 3.51 -3.85
CA GLY A 41 5.59 2.71 -3.20
C GLY A 41 5.72 2.67 -1.68
N LEU A 42 6.94 2.55 -1.14
CA LEU A 42 7.18 2.63 0.30
C LEU A 42 6.86 4.02 0.86
N ILE A 43 7.26 5.09 0.17
CA ILE A 43 6.86 6.45 0.54
C ILE A 43 5.34 6.55 0.61
N GLY A 44 4.61 6.01 -0.38
CA GLY A 44 3.15 5.95 -0.40
C GLY A 44 2.56 5.22 0.81
N VAL A 45 3.14 4.09 1.21
CA VAL A 45 2.73 3.35 2.42
C VAL A 45 2.90 4.19 3.67
N PHE A 46 4.05 4.84 3.86
CA PHE A 46 4.31 5.67 5.03
C PHE A 46 3.43 6.91 5.08
N VAL A 47 3.26 7.60 3.95
CA VAL A 47 2.36 8.75 3.84
C VAL A 47 0.92 8.35 4.17
N ALA A 48 0.44 7.24 3.61
CA ALA A 48 -0.90 6.75 3.88
C ALA A 48 -1.08 6.31 5.35
N ALA A 49 -0.06 5.70 5.96
CA ALA A 49 -0.09 5.33 7.38
C ALA A 49 -0.16 6.57 8.28
N TYR A 50 0.64 7.59 7.98
CA TYR A 50 0.64 8.85 8.72
C TYR A 50 -0.70 9.59 8.59
N LEU A 51 -1.24 9.69 7.37
CA LEU A 51 -2.57 10.26 7.14
C LEU A 51 -3.66 9.44 7.82
N GLY A 52 -3.56 8.11 7.79
CA GLY A 52 -4.49 7.21 8.47
C GLY A 52 -4.54 7.45 9.99
N ASP A 53 -3.41 7.69 10.62
CA ASP A 53 -3.33 8.05 12.05
C ASP A 53 -3.99 9.40 12.36
N ILE A 54 -3.76 10.39 11.50
CA ILE A 54 -4.38 11.71 11.64
C ILE A 54 -5.89 11.59 11.49
N ILE A 55 -6.36 10.89 10.47
CA ILE A 55 -7.79 10.69 10.22
C ILE A 55 -8.42 9.94 11.40
N LYS A 56 -7.76 8.90 11.93
CA LYS A 56 -8.25 8.14 13.09
C LYS A 56 -8.39 9.04 14.32
N LYS A 57 -7.40 9.86 14.62
CA LYS A 57 -7.42 10.83 15.71
C LYS A 57 -8.53 11.86 15.52
N TRP A 58 -8.72 12.32 14.29
CA TRP A 58 -9.74 13.31 13.93
C TRP A 58 -11.15 12.74 14.07
N VAL A 59 -11.40 11.57 13.50
CA VAL A 59 -12.67 10.85 13.61
C VAL A 59 -12.99 10.49 15.05
N SER A 60 -12.00 10.08 15.85
CA SER A 60 -12.21 9.76 17.28
C SER A 60 -12.61 11.01 18.09
N LYS A 61 -12.14 12.20 17.70
CA LYS A 61 -12.50 13.46 18.34
C LYS A 61 -13.95 13.88 18.06
N PHE A 62 -14.48 13.53 16.87
CA PHE A 62 -15.88 13.83 16.50
C PHE A 62 -16.86 12.71 16.85
N ARG A 63 -16.38 11.48 17.10
CA ARG A 63 -17.21 10.43 17.64
C ARG A 63 -17.39 10.69 19.14
N LYS A 64 -18.58 11.16 19.52
CA LYS A 64 -19.02 11.16 20.94
C LYS A 64 -18.85 9.74 21.50
N PRO A 65 -18.25 9.57 22.70
CA PRO A 65 -18.17 8.27 23.31
C PRO A 65 -19.58 7.72 23.47
N LYS A 66 -19.89 6.61 22.79
CA LYS A 66 -21.12 5.89 23.04
C LYS A 66 -21.02 5.37 24.48
N PRO A 67 -21.96 5.72 25.38
CA PRO A 67 -21.94 5.20 26.74
C PRO A 67 -22.11 3.69 26.69
N ASN A 68 -21.20 3.00 27.34
CA ASN A 68 -21.25 1.60 27.75
C ASN A 68 -21.96 0.62 26.81
N LYS A 69 -21.32 0.23 25.71
CA LYS A 69 -21.44 -1.15 25.30
C LYS A 69 -20.29 -1.90 25.98
N VAL A 70 -20.67 -2.66 27.02
CA VAL A 70 -19.85 -3.73 27.60
C VAL A 70 -19.03 -4.32 26.47
N ALA A 71 -17.71 -4.34 26.64
CA ALA A 71 -16.79 -4.94 25.70
C ALA A 71 -17.15 -6.43 25.55
N LYS A 72 -18.09 -6.73 24.65
CA LYS A 72 -18.28 -8.10 24.20
C LYS A 72 -16.96 -8.48 23.57
N GLU A 73 -16.36 -9.54 24.07
CA GLU A 73 -15.18 -10.14 23.46
C GLU A 73 -15.37 -10.18 21.94
N PRO A 74 -14.39 -9.75 21.15
CA PRO A 74 -14.55 -9.75 19.70
C PRO A 74 -14.89 -11.17 19.27
N GLY A 75 -16.05 -11.34 18.62
CA GLY A 75 -16.53 -12.64 18.18
C GLY A 75 -15.45 -13.35 17.34
N PHE A 76 -15.47 -14.68 17.31
CA PHE A 76 -14.51 -15.52 16.59
C PHE A 76 -14.25 -15.05 15.16
N THR A 77 -15.28 -14.58 14.47
CA THR A 77 -15.21 -14.00 13.12
C THR A 77 -14.35 -12.73 13.06
N ILE A 78 -14.44 -11.87 14.05
CA ILE A 78 -13.64 -10.64 14.14
C ILE A 78 -12.18 -10.95 14.41
N LYS A 79 -11.90 -11.96 15.28
CA LYS A 79 -10.52 -12.42 15.56
C LYS A 79 -9.87 -13.02 14.31
N ILE A 80 -10.60 -13.84 13.54
CA ILE A 80 -10.13 -14.37 12.26
C ILE A 80 -9.88 -13.23 11.27
N TRP A 81 -10.82 -12.28 11.19
CA TRP A 81 -10.70 -11.15 10.28
C TRP A 81 -9.52 -10.24 10.63
N GLN A 82 -9.26 -9.98 11.91
CA GLN A 82 -8.10 -9.22 12.37
C GLN A 82 -6.78 -9.93 12.08
N LYS A 83 -6.74 -11.27 12.09
CA LYS A 83 -5.53 -12.04 11.84
C LYS A 83 -5.26 -12.23 10.35
N TYR A 84 -6.24 -12.67 9.60
CA TYR A 84 -6.08 -13.02 8.18
C TYR A 84 -6.50 -11.88 7.24
N GLY A 85 -7.44 -11.05 7.65
CA GLY A 85 -7.86 -9.88 6.88
C GLY A 85 -6.76 -8.84 6.73
N VAL A 86 -5.90 -8.69 7.75
CA VAL A 86 -4.73 -7.79 7.69
C VAL A 86 -3.72 -8.27 6.66
N ILE A 87 -3.46 -9.58 6.61
CA ILE A 87 -2.55 -10.19 5.64
C ILE A 87 -3.14 -10.08 4.24
N GLY A 88 -4.41 -10.46 4.08
CA GLY A 88 -5.12 -10.37 2.80
C GLY A 88 -5.23 -8.93 2.31
N LEU A 89 -5.57 -8.00 3.19
CA LEU A 89 -5.68 -6.59 2.83
C LEU A 89 -4.30 -5.97 2.54
N GLY A 90 -3.28 -6.34 3.30
CA GLY A 90 -1.90 -5.87 3.08
C GLY A 90 -1.30 -6.41 1.78
N LEU A 91 -1.45 -7.68 1.48
CA LEU A 91 -0.90 -8.29 0.27
C LEU A 91 -1.83 -8.12 -0.94
N LEU A 92 -3.04 -8.67 -0.88
CA LEU A 92 -3.97 -8.66 -2.01
C LEU A 92 -4.58 -7.28 -2.24
N GLY A 93 -4.86 -6.53 -1.17
CA GLY A 93 -5.37 -5.18 -1.26
C GLY A 93 -4.36 -4.24 -1.92
N THR A 94 -3.08 -4.31 -1.55
CA THR A 94 -2.04 -3.51 -2.21
C THR A 94 -1.82 -3.93 -3.66
N MET A 95 -2.01 -5.21 -3.99
CA MET A 95 -1.90 -5.68 -5.37
C MET A 95 -3.07 -5.23 -6.25
N SER A 96 -4.28 -5.09 -5.69
CA SER A 96 -5.50 -4.76 -6.46
C SER A 96 -5.80 -3.26 -6.48
N VAL A 97 -5.85 -2.64 -5.32
CA VAL A 97 -6.40 -1.28 -5.14
C VAL A 97 -5.32 -0.25 -4.79
N GLY A 98 -4.15 -0.72 -4.39
CA GLY A 98 -3.03 0.13 -3.98
C GLY A 98 -2.87 0.25 -2.46
N ALA A 99 -1.65 0.61 -2.04
CA ALA A 99 -1.29 0.69 -0.63
C ALA A 99 -2.09 1.77 0.15
N PRO A 100 -2.32 2.99 -0.37
CA PRO A 100 -3.04 4.03 0.35
C PRO A 100 -4.47 3.62 0.70
N ILE A 101 -5.18 2.99 -0.24
CA ILE A 101 -6.57 2.57 -0.04
C ILE A 101 -6.64 1.39 0.92
N SER A 102 -5.72 0.43 0.81
CA SER A 102 -5.64 -0.72 1.73
C SER A 102 -5.39 -0.29 3.18
N ILE A 103 -4.52 0.70 3.38
CA ILE A 103 -4.27 1.27 4.71
C ILE A 103 -5.51 2.01 5.23
N GLY A 104 -6.18 2.80 4.39
CA GLY A 104 -7.40 3.51 4.74
C GLY A 104 -8.51 2.55 5.21
N ILE A 105 -8.71 1.44 4.50
CA ILE A 105 -9.65 0.38 4.89
C ILE A 105 -9.22 -0.25 6.22
N GLY A 106 -7.95 -0.62 6.38
CA GLY A 106 -7.41 -1.22 7.60
C GLY A 106 -7.60 -0.32 8.83
N VAL A 107 -7.36 0.99 8.67
CA VAL A 107 -7.61 1.99 9.72
C VAL A 107 -9.09 2.05 10.09
N GLY A 108 -10.00 1.98 9.12
CA GLY A 108 -11.44 1.93 9.35
C GLY A 108 -11.87 0.72 10.19
N PHE A 109 -11.17 -0.39 10.07
CA PHE A 109 -11.42 -1.62 10.84
C PHE A 109 -10.60 -1.72 12.14
N ASN A 110 -9.99 -0.65 12.60
CA ASN A 110 -9.19 -0.61 13.84
C ASN A 110 -7.97 -1.57 13.85
N VAL A 111 -7.42 -1.88 12.68
CA VAL A 111 -6.20 -2.67 12.59
C VAL A 111 -5.01 -1.83 13.08
N PRO A 112 -4.07 -2.41 13.84
CA PRO A 112 -2.86 -1.70 14.26
C PRO A 112 -2.01 -1.32 13.03
N ILE A 113 -1.71 -0.03 12.91
CA ILE A 113 -1.03 0.57 11.75
C ILE A 113 0.31 -0.09 11.47
N ASN A 114 1.07 -0.44 12.50
CA ASN A 114 2.37 -1.10 12.33
C ASN A 114 2.27 -2.43 11.57
N LYS A 115 1.22 -3.23 11.85
CA LYS A 115 0.97 -4.47 11.10
C LYS A 115 0.56 -4.19 9.67
N MET A 116 -0.29 -3.17 9.45
CA MET A 116 -0.68 -2.77 8.11
C MET A 116 0.51 -2.29 7.28
N VAL A 117 1.35 -1.42 7.84
CA VAL A 117 2.57 -0.92 7.17
C VAL A 117 3.47 -2.08 6.77
N PHE A 118 3.72 -3.03 7.67
CA PHE A 118 4.55 -4.20 7.37
C PHE A 118 3.99 -5.02 6.20
N TRP A 119 2.71 -5.41 6.26
CA TRP A 119 2.10 -6.23 5.21
C TRP A 119 1.92 -5.48 3.88
N CYS A 120 1.60 -4.18 3.93
CA CYS A 120 1.54 -3.35 2.74
C CYS A 120 2.92 -3.15 2.09
N SER A 121 3.97 -2.97 2.89
CA SER A 121 5.35 -2.85 2.37
C SER A 121 5.79 -4.14 1.68
N LEU A 122 5.46 -5.30 2.25
CA LEU A 122 5.71 -6.59 1.62
C LEU A 122 4.91 -6.75 0.32
N GLY A 123 3.64 -6.31 0.32
CA GLY A 123 2.79 -6.30 -0.88
C GLY A 123 3.34 -5.39 -1.98
N VAL A 124 3.84 -4.22 -1.64
CA VAL A 124 4.50 -3.29 -2.58
C VAL A 124 5.75 -3.92 -3.19
N LEU A 125 6.58 -4.58 -2.37
CA LEU A 125 7.80 -5.26 -2.85
C LEU A 125 7.47 -6.36 -3.86
N LEU A 126 6.54 -7.25 -3.52
CA LEU A 126 6.09 -8.32 -4.40
C LEU A 126 5.49 -7.77 -5.70
N ARG A 127 4.67 -6.75 -5.60
CA ARG A 127 4.05 -6.08 -6.76
C ARG A 127 5.11 -5.49 -7.69
N CYS A 128 6.06 -4.73 -7.15
CA CYS A 128 7.16 -4.16 -7.95
C CYS A 128 7.96 -5.25 -8.65
N ALA A 129 8.31 -6.34 -7.95
CA ALA A 129 9.06 -7.46 -8.52
C ALA A 129 8.31 -8.12 -9.68
N ILE A 130 7.04 -8.47 -9.48
CA ILE A 130 6.20 -9.15 -10.48
C ILE A 130 6.02 -8.26 -11.71
N PHE A 131 5.59 -7.00 -11.53
CA PHE A 131 5.30 -6.13 -12.67
C PHE A 131 6.54 -5.67 -13.42
N THR A 132 7.68 -5.48 -12.74
CA THR A 132 8.94 -5.20 -13.42
C THR A 132 9.42 -6.41 -14.22
N ALA A 133 9.28 -7.63 -13.68
CA ALA A 133 9.61 -8.86 -14.42
C ALA A 133 8.70 -9.02 -15.66
N ILE A 134 7.39 -8.86 -15.50
CA ILE A 134 6.43 -8.92 -16.62
C ILE A 134 6.79 -7.89 -17.69
N GLY A 135 7.05 -6.63 -17.30
CA GLY A 135 7.42 -5.58 -18.24
C GLY A 135 8.72 -5.86 -18.98
N TYR A 136 9.71 -6.41 -18.29
CA TYR A 136 10.98 -6.81 -18.90
C TYR A 136 10.82 -7.93 -19.94
N TYR A 137 10.12 -9.00 -19.58
CA TYR A 137 9.86 -10.10 -20.52
C TYR A 137 8.97 -9.69 -21.68
N SER A 138 7.98 -8.84 -21.44
CA SER A 138 7.10 -8.32 -22.50
C SER A 138 7.86 -7.55 -23.56
N LEU A 139 8.89 -6.76 -23.15
CA LEU A 139 9.73 -6.02 -24.09
C LEU A 139 10.74 -6.88 -24.85
N GLN A 140 11.08 -8.05 -24.33
CA GLN A 140 11.95 -8.99 -25.05
C GLN A 140 11.21 -9.81 -26.11
N LEU A 141 9.87 -9.86 -26.03
CA LEU A 141 9.03 -10.60 -26.98
C LEU A 141 8.57 -9.75 -28.17
N ILE A 142 8.79 -8.42 -28.15
CA ILE A 142 8.48 -7.50 -29.22
C ILE A 142 9.75 -7.10 -29.96
#